data_37df17cc30ad413bb854fe53ed1658f4
#
_entry.id   37df17cc30ad413bb854fe53ed1658f4
#
_cell.length_a   1.000
_cell.length_b   1.000
_cell.length_c   1.000
_cell.angle_alpha   90.00
_cell.angle_beta   90.00
_cell.angle_gamma   90.00
#
_symmetry.space_group_name_H-M   'P 1'
#
loop_
_entity.id
_entity.type
_entity.pdbx_description
1 polymer ?
#
loop_
_entity_poly.entity_id
_entity_poly.type
_entity_poly.pdbx_seq_one_letter_code
_entity_poly.pdbx_strand_id
1 'polypeptide(L)'
;ACTFHAFIDPMRRRGRGHFVGTGSVAGIRGLPGSEAYCSSKAAVISYLESLRNDVRPYGIDVTTISPGFVKTPLTAKNPYKMPFLLEADEFARRAVKAIDAHVSYRTIPWQMGVLSKILRLLPNAVFDKAVAGRGEKPRAKDL
;
A
#
# COMPACT_ATOMS: atom_id res chain seq x y z
N ALA A 1 8.12 1.69 -11.96
CA ALA A 1 8.63 2.95 -12.50
C ALA A 1 8.55 2.98 -14.02
N CYS A 2 9.19 2.05 -14.73
CA CYS A 2 9.22 2.03 -16.20
C CYS A 2 7.84 2.07 -16.85
N THR A 3 6.86 1.33 -16.31
CA THR A 3 5.48 1.31 -16.85
C THR A 3 4.84 2.69 -16.85
N PHE A 4 4.92 3.43 -15.74
CA PHE A 4 4.33 4.76 -15.66
C PHE A 4 5.05 5.76 -16.56
N HIS A 5 6.38 5.66 -16.63
CA HIS A 5 7.19 6.58 -17.42
C HIS A 5 6.77 6.65 -18.89
N ALA A 6 6.42 5.51 -19.48
CA ALA A 6 5.98 5.44 -20.88
C ALA A 6 4.68 6.22 -21.16
N PHE A 7 3.85 6.47 -20.14
CA PHE A 7 2.55 7.15 -20.29
C PHE A 7 2.58 8.63 -19.89
N ILE A 8 3.65 9.12 -19.25
CA ILE A 8 3.71 10.51 -18.77
C ILE A 8 3.60 11.50 -19.93
N ASP A 9 4.43 11.37 -20.96
CA ASP A 9 4.43 12.32 -22.08
C ASP A 9 3.13 12.34 -22.88
N PRO A 10 2.51 11.20 -23.22
CA PRO A 10 1.18 11.20 -23.82
C PRO A 10 0.11 11.88 -22.96
N MET A 11 0.13 11.68 -21.63
CA MET A 11 -0.80 12.33 -20.71
C MET A 11 -0.55 13.83 -20.58
N ARG A 12 0.72 14.25 -20.51
CA ARG A 12 1.10 15.69 -20.50
C ARG A 12 0.60 16.42 -21.74
N ARG A 13 0.77 15.82 -22.92
CA ARG A 13 0.27 16.44 -24.19
C ARG A 13 -1.24 16.57 -24.21
N ARG A 14 -1.97 15.67 -23.53
CA ARG A 14 -3.45 15.74 -23.44
C ARG A 14 -3.94 16.68 -22.32
N GLY A 15 -3.05 17.10 -21.42
CA GLY A 15 -3.42 17.87 -20.24
C GLY A 15 -4.30 17.12 -19.25
N ARG A 16 -4.35 15.78 -19.33
CA ARG A 16 -5.14 14.92 -18.43
C ARG A 16 -4.61 13.49 -18.40
N GLY A 17 -4.77 12.87 -17.26
CA GLY A 17 -4.42 11.47 -17.03
C GLY A 17 -4.64 11.06 -15.59
N HIS A 18 -4.62 9.77 -15.32
CA HIS A 18 -4.73 9.25 -13.97
C HIS A 18 -3.87 7.99 -13.82
N PHE A 19 -2.88 8.05 -12.94
CA PHE A 19 -2.11 6.90 -12.51
C PHE A 19 -2.66 6.32 -11.24
N VAL A 20 -2.79 5.01 -11.18
CA VAL A 20 -3.21 4.27 -9.99
C VAL A 20 -2.13 3.26 -9.63
N GLY A 21 -1.68 3.31 -8.39
CA GLY A 21 -0.70 2.35 -7.88
C GLY A 21 -1.14 1.70 -6.57
N THR A 22 -0.72 0.44 -6.37
CA THR A 22 -1.07 -0.34 -5.20
C THR A 22 0.12 -0.50 -4.26
N GLY A 23 0.07 0.26 -3.15
CA GLY A 23 0.99 0.11 -2.03
C GLY A 23 0.62 -1.05 -1.10
N SER A 24 0.79 -0.84 0.19
CA SER A 24 0.31 -1.70 1.30
C SER A 24 0.51 -0.96 2.62
N VAL A 25 -0.29 -1.26 3.63
CA VAL A 25 -0.02 -0.82 5.01
C VAL A 25 1.35 -1.30 5.52
N ALA A 26 1.86 -2.41 5.00
CA ALA A 26 3.20 -2.91 5.28
C ALA A 26 4.32 -2.03 4.71
N GLY A 27 4.03 -1.11 3.79
CA GLY A 27 4.98 -0.10 3.31
C GLY A 27 5.16 1.08 4.27
N ILE A 28 4.34 1.19 5.32
CA ILE A 28 4.40 2.29 6.28
C ILE A 28 5.50 2.06 7.33
N ARG A 29 5.67 0.81 7.77
CA ARG A 29 6.71 0.37 8.70
C ARG A 29 7.14 -1.07 8.44
N GLY A 30 8.43 -1.37 8.61
CA GLY A 30 8.96 -2.72 8.47
C GLY A 30 8.33 -3.69 9.47
N LEU A 31 8.02 -4.89 8.99
CA LEU A 31 7.44 -5.96 9.80
C LEU A 31 8.39 -7.17 9.79
N PRO A 32 8.54 -7.88 10.92
CA PRO A 32 9.40 -9.08 10.99
C PRO A 32 9.05 -10.11 9.91
N GLY A 33 10.07 -10.70 9.28
CA GLY A 33 9.90 -11.74 8.25
C GLY A 33 9.29 -11.24 6.93
N SER A 34 9.27 -9.91 6.71
CA SER A 34 8.66 -9.31 5.51
C SER A 34 9.53 -8.19 4.92
N GLU A 35 10.84 -8.27 5.09
CA GLU A 35 11.78 -7.20 4.78
C GLU A 35 11.69 -6.77 3.31
N ALA A 36 11.80 -7.70 2.38
CA ALA A 36 11.72 -7.43 0.94
C ALA A 36 10.34 -6.90 0.53
N TYR A 37 9.27 -7.46 1.10
CA TYR A 37 7.91 -7.01 0.82
C TYR A 37 7.68 -5.58 1.35
N CYS A 38 8.03 -5.31 2.61
CA CYS A 38 7.90 -3.99 3.22
C CYS A 38 8.69 -2.93 2.44
N SER A 39 9.95 -3.23 2.10
CA SER A 39 10.81 -2.34 1.32
C SER A 39 10.21 -2.04 -0.05
N SER A 40 9.74 -3.07 -0.77
CA SER A 40 9.13 -2.89 -2.08
C SER A 40 7.88 -2.01 -2.04
N LYS A 41 7.04 -2.19 -1.01
CA LYS A 41 5.80 -1.41 -0.84
C LYS A 41 6.06 0.01 -0.36
N ALA A 42 7.08 0.23 0.48
CA ALA A 42 7.55 1.56 0.85
C ALA A 42 8.08 2.33 -0.38
N ALA A 43 8.86 1.66 -1.21
CA ALA A 43 9.37 2.25 -2.47
C ALA A 43 8.23 2.66 -3.42
N VAL A 44 7.19 1.80 -3.57
CA VAL A 44 6.01 2.14 -4.40
C VAL A 44 5.28 3.36 -3.86
N ILE A 45 5.04 3.43 -2.54
CA ILE A 45 4.34 4.56 -1.92
C ILE A 45 5.12 5.86 -2.15
N SER A 46 6.43 5.86 -1.84
CA SER A 46 7.30 7.02 -2.02
C SER A 46 7.40 7.46 -3.48
N TYR A 47 7.53 6.49 -4.41
CA TYR A 47 7.56 6.77 -5.84
C TYR A 47 6.27 7.45 -6.33
N LEU A 48 5.10 6.94 -5.93
CA LEU A 48 3.81 7.51 -6.34
C LEU A 48 3.59 8.89 -5.72
N GLU A 49 4.07 9.12 -4.51
CA GLU A 49 4.00 10.43 -3.86
C GLU A 49 4.86 11.46 -4.60
N SER A 50 6.08 11.11 -4.98
CA SER A 50 6.95 11.95 -5.80
C SER A 50 6.32 12.21 -7.17
N LEU A 51 5.93 11.15 -7.88
CA LEU A 51 5.30 11.25 -9.19
C LEU A 51 4.08 12.18 -9.17
N ARG A 52 3.24 12.11 -8.13
CA ARG A 52 2.07 12.98 -7.99
C ARG A 52 2.43 14.45 -8.01
N ASN A 53 3.51 14.83 -7.33
CA ASN A 53 3.98 16.20 -7.31
C ASN A 53 4.52 16.65 -8.68
N ASP A 54 5.22 15.76 -9.38
CA ASP A 54 5.82 16.05 -10.68
C ASP A 54 4.77 16.21 -11.80
N VAL A 55 3.68 15.40 -11.76
CA VAL A 55 2.70 15.37 -12.86
C VAL A 55 1.47 16.26 -12.63
N ARG A 56 1.23 16.68 -11.39
CA ARG A 56 0.08 17.54 -11.02
C ARG A 56 -0.03 18.83 -11.84
N PRO A 57 1.07 19.55 -12.15
CA PRO A 57 0.99 20.77 -12.96
C PRO A 57 0.46 20.54 -14.39
N TYR A 58 0.44 19.29 -14.84
CA TYR A 58 -0.02 18.89 -16.17
C TYR A 58 -1.45 18.33 -16.20
N GLY A 59 -2.20 18.50 -15.10
CA GLY A 59 -3.57 17.98 -15.01
C GLY A 59 -3.62 16.44 -14.92
N ILE A 60 -2.56 15.82 -14.40
CA ILE A 60 -2.49 14.36 -14.23
C ILE A 60 -2.61 14.02 -12.74
N ASP A 61 -3.55 13.15 -12.42
CA ASP A 61 -3.77 12.65 -11.06
C ASP A 61 -2.97 11.38 -10.77
N VAL A 62 -2.68 11.17 -9.48
CA VAL A 62 -2.06 9.93 -9.00
C VAL A 62 -2.79 9.48 -7.75
N THR A 63 -3.35 8.28 -7.79
CA THR A 63 -4.00 7.63 -6.65
C THR A 63 -3.15 6.46 -6.15
N THR A 64 -2.83 6.48 -4.86
CA THR A 64 -2.21 5.35 -4.17
C THR A 64 -3.25 4.63 -3.34
N ILE A 65 -3.57 3.39 -3.69
CA ILE A 65 -4.38 2.48 -2.87
C ILE A 65 -3.45 1.67 -1.98
N SER A 66 -3.68 1.71 -0.67
CA SER A 66 -2.88 0.98 0.33
C SER A 66 -3.76 -0.07 1.02
N PRO A 67 -3.77 -1.32 0.55
CA PRO A 67 -4.55 -2.38 1.17
C PRO A 67 -4.04 -2.71 2.57
N GLY A 68 -5.00 -3.00 3.47
CA GLY A 68 -4.75 -3.82 4.66
C GLY A 68 -4.84 -5.31 4.32
N PHE A 69 -5.52 -6.08 5.16
CA PHE A 69 -5.75 -7.50 4.88
C PHE A 69 -6.99 -7.69 4.00
N VAL A 70 -6.79 -8.38 2.89
CA VAL A 70 -7.84 -8.75 1.93
C VAL A 70 -7.85 -10.26 1.80
N LYS A 71 -9.02 -10.87 1.89
CA LYS A 71 -9.21 -12.31 1.77
C LYS A 71 -8.96 -12.75 0.32
N THR A 72 -7.91 -13.51 0.13
CA THR A 72 -7.46 -14.04 -1.16
C THR A 72 -6.86 -15.43 -0.93
N PRO A 73 -6.69 -16.26 -1.98
CA PRO A 73 -5.97 -17.53 -1.84
C PRO A 73 -4.57 -17.36 -1.23
N LEU A 74 -3.91 -16.24 -1.49
CA LEU A 74 -2.60 -15.91 -0.92
C LEU A 74 -2.66 -15.70 0.60
N THR A 75 -3.66 -14.94 1.07
CA THR A 75 -3.81 -14.62 2.49
C THR A 75 -4.45 -15.75 3.29
N ALA A 76 -5.14 -16.69 2.65
CA ALA A 76 -5.73 -17.86 3.32
C ALA A 76 -4.69 -18.76 4.00
N LYS A 77 -3.43 -18.71 3.55
CA LYS A 77 -2.30 -19.47 4.11
C LYS A 77 -1.58 -18.75 5.25
N ASN A 78 -1.99 -17.55 5.64
CA ASN A 78 -1.31 -16.81 6.69
C ASN A 78 -1.64 -17.38 8.08
N PRO A 79 -0.62 -17.73 8.89
CA PRO A 79 -0.84 -18.32 10.23
C PRO A 79 -1.15 -17.29 11.32
N TYR A 80 -1.13 -16.01 10.99
CA TYR A 80 -1.29 -14.91 11.96
C TYR A 80 -2.66 -14.22 11.84
N LYS A 81 -3.07 -13.54 12.92
CA LYS A 81 -4.31 -12.76 12.95
C LYS A 81 -4.25 -11.62 11.94
N MET A 82 -5.31 -11.48 11.18
CA MET A 82 -5.50 -10.43 10.17
C MET A 82 -6.65 -9.50 10.61
N PRO A 83 -6.35 -8.46 11.42
CA PRO A 83 -7.39 -7.55 11.88
C PRO A 83 -8.01 -6.82 10.69
N PHE A 84 -9.32 -6.57 10.79
CA PHE A 84 -10.08 -5.85 9.77
C PHE A 84 -9.98 -6.48 8.37
N LEU A 85 -9.92 -7.82 8.31
CA LEU A 85 -9.93 -8.57 7.05
C LEU A 85 -11.18 -8.21 6.23
N LEU A 86 -10.99 -7.86 4.97
CA LEU A 86 -12.06 -7.56 4.03
C LEU A 86 -12.20 -8.67 2.99
N GLU A 87 -13.43 -8.92 2.54
CA GLU A 87 -13.68 -9.70 1.32
C GLU A 87 -13.16 -8.94 0.09
N ALA A 88 -12.71 -9.67 -0.93
CA ALA A 88 -12.09 -9.08 -2.12
C ALA A 88 -13.01 -8.10 -2.85
N ASP A 89 -14.30 -8.44 -2.98
CA ASP A 89 -15.29 -7.61 -3.66
C ASP A 89 -15.55 -6.30 -2.93
N GLU A 90 -15.59 -6.34 -1.59
CA GLU A 90 -15.77 -5.13 -0.80
C GLU A 90 -14.54 -4.23 -0.88
N PHE A 91 -13.34 -4.82 -0.85
CA PHE A 91 -12.11 -4.06 -1.09
C PHE A 91 -12.14 -3.39 -2.47
N ALA A 92 -12.50 -4.14 -3.52
CA ALA A 92 -12.54 -3.65 -4.90
C ALA A 92 -13.52 -2.48 -5.05
N ARG A 93 -14.74 -2.59 -4.52
CA ARG A 93 -15.73 -1.50 -4.54
C ARG A 93 -15.22 -0.22 -3.90
N ARG A 94 -14.57 -0.34 -2.73
CA ARG A 94 -14.00 0.83 -2.03
C ARG A 94 -12.79 1.41 -2.78
N ALA A 95 -11.99 0.58 -3.42
CA ALA A 95 -10.85 1.02 -4.21
C ALA A 95 -11.30 1.79 -5.45
N VAL A 96 -12.27 1.25 -6.22
CA VAL A 96 -12.85 1.94 -7.39
C VAL A 96 -13.44 3.28 -6.98
N LYS A 97 -14.24 3.34 -5.91
CA LYS A 97 -14.79 4.61 -5.41
C LYS A 97 -13.70 5.64 -5.08
N ALA A 98 -12.58 5.22 -4.52
CA ALA A 98 -11.47 6.13 -4.21
C ALA A 98 -10.73 6.59 -5.49
N ILE A 99 -10.61 5.71 -6.49
CA ILE A 99 -10.02 6.02 -7.79
C ILE A 99 -10.90 7.01 -8.55
N ASP A 100 -12.20 6.77 -8.64
CA ASP A 100 -13.16 7.66 -9.32
C ASP A 100 -13.24 9.04 -8.66
N ALA A 101 -13.03 9.10 -7.35
CA ALA A 101 -12.95 10.35 -6.60
C ALA A 101 -11.56 11.03 -6.66
N HIS A 102 -10.62 10.52 -7.45
CA HIS A 102 -9.26 11.05 -7.61
C HIS A 102 -8.51 11.28 -6.28
N VAL A 103 -8.77 10.41 -5.29
CA VAL A 103 -8.14 10.55 -3.96
C VAL A 103 -6.65 10.22 -4.06
N SER A 104 -5.79 11.14 -3.63
CA SER A 104 -4.32 10.98 -3.75
C SER A 104 -3.78 9.77 -2.99
N TYR A 105 -4.35 9.43 -1.83
CA TYR A 105 -3.96 8.27 -1.03
C TYR A 105 -5.15 7.71 -0.25
N ARG A 106 -5.39 6.41 -0.33
CA ARG A 106 -6.45 5.72 0.40
C ARG A 106 -5.98 4.40 0.99
N THR A 107 -6.05 4.28 2.33
CA THR A 107 -5.92 2.98 3.00
C THR A 107 -7.29 2.33 3.13
N ILE A 108 -7.37 1.05 2.77
CA ILE A 108 -8.60 0.25 2.82
C ILE A 108 -8.33 -1.06 3.57
N PRO A 109 -9.00 -1.30 4.69
CA PRO A 109 -9.94 -0.41 5.38
C PRO A 109 -9.24 0.74 6.13
N TRP A 110 -9.95 1.83 6.42
CA TRP A 110 -9.38 3.03 7.04
C TRP A 110 -8.76 2.78 8.43
N GLN A 111 -9.31 1.81 9.18
CA GLN A 111 -8.79 1.41 10.48
C GLN A 111 -7.32 0.96 10.40
N MET A 112 -6.98 0.23 9.33
CA MET A 112 -5.60 -0.17 9.08
C MET A 112 -4.70 1.03 8.78
N GLY A 113 -5.25 2.09 8.18
CA GLY A 113 -4.54 3.36 7.97
C GLY A 113 -4.19 4.03 9.28
N VAL A 114 -5.13 4.10 10.23
CA VAL A 114 -4.88 4.66 11.56
C VAL A 114 -3.85 3.81 12.30
N LEU A 115 -4.04 2.49 12.33
CA LEU A 115 -3.14 1.57 13.01
C LEU A 115 -1.70 1.68 12.47
N SER A 116 -1.53 1.69 11.15
CA SER A 116 -0.19 1.78 10.54
C SER A 116 0.52 3.11 10.85
N LYS A 117 -0.22 4.21 10.91
CA LYS A 117 0.31 5.52 11.31
C LYS A 117 0.72 5.53 12.79
N ILE A 118 -0.10 4.98 13.67
CA ILE A 118 0.25 4.83 15.09
C ILE A 118 1.52 4.00 15.23
N LEU A 119 1.59 2.84 14.57
CA LEU A 119 2.79 2.01 14.59
C LEU A 119 4.02 2.74 14.05
N ARG A 120 3.86 3.60 13.05
CA ARG A 120 4.97 4.41 12.49
C ARG A 120 5.52 5.42 13.50
N LEU A 121 4.67 5.99 14.33
CA LEU A 121 5.04 6.99 15.33
C LEU A 121 5.68 6.39 16.58
N LEU A 122 5.52 5.09 16.83
CA LEU A 122 6.10 4.44 18.00
C LEU A 122 7.64 4.50 17.94
N PRO A 123 8.32 4.83 19.05
CA PRO A 123 9.76 4.60 19.19
C PRO A 123 10.13 3.13 18.95
N ASN A 124 11.32 2.87 18.39
CA ASN A 124 11.74 1.50 18.03
C ASN A 124 11.63 0.53 19.20
N ALA A 125 12.08 0.89 20.39
CA ALA A 125 12.01 0.02 21.57
C ALA A 125 10.57 -0.42 21.93
N VAL A 126 9.59 0.46 21.71
CA VAL A 126 8.17 0.14 21.96
C VAL A 126 7.61 -0.73 20.83
N PHE A 127 7.93 -0.37 19.60
CA PHE A 127 7.52 -1.13 18.42
C PHE A 127 8.07 -2.56 18.46
N ASP A 128 9.36 -2.73 18.75
CA ASP A 128 10.00 -4.04 18.79
C ASP A 128 9.35 -4.96 19.84
N LYS A 129 8.98 -4.43 21.00
CA LYS A 129 8.19 -5.17 22.00
C LYS A 129 6.79 -5.51 21.50
N ALA A 130 6.14 -4.60 20.79
CA ALA A 130 4.78 -4.82 20.26
C ALA A 130 4.72 -5.88 19.13
N VAL A 131 5.81 -6.07 18.39
CA VAL A 131 5.92 -7.07 17.32
C VAL A 131 6.66 -8.34 17.74
N ALA A 132 7.34 -8.32 18.89
CA ALA A 132 7.96 -9.50 19.48
C ALA A 132 6.88 -10.59 19.72
N GLY A 133 7.14 -11.81 19.23
CA GLY A 133 6.20 -12.94 19.35
C GLY A 133 5.13 -13.00 18.24
N ARG A 134 5.09 -12.06 17.30
CA ARG A 134 4.37 -12.32 16.05
C ARG A 134 5.15 -13.36 15.26
N GLY A 135 4.52 -14.54 15.07
CA GLY A 135 5.13 -15.65 14.35
C GLY A 135 5.79 -15.19 13.05
N GLU A 136 7.00 -15.65 12.82
CA GLU A 136 7.71 -15.39 11.56
C GLU A 136 6.89 -15.95 10.41
N LYS A 137 6.83 -15.18 9.33
CA LYS A 137 6.28 -15.68 8.08
C LYS A 137 7.20 -16.84 7.64
N PRO A 138 6.66 -18.04 7.29
CA PRO A 138 7.49 -19.11 6.77
C PRO A 138 8.33 -18.58 5.61
N ARG A 139 9.65 -18.72 5.70
CA ARG A 139 10.53 -18.36 4.58
C ARG A 139 10.37 -19.39 3.49
N ALA A 140 10.60 -18.99 2.22
CA ALA A 140 10.51 -19.91 1.07
C ALA A 140 11.42 -21.15 1.18
N LYS A 141 12.33 -21.19 2.16
CA LYS A 141 13.16 -22.36 2.48
C LYS A 141 12.46 -23.39 3.37
N ASP A 142 11.30 -23.04 3.93
CA ASP A 142 10.52 -23.89 4.86
C ASP A 142 9.28 -24.49 4.16
N LEU A 143 9.18 -24.32 2.83
CA LEU A 143 8.18 -24.88 1.93
C LEU A 143 8.79 -25.93 1.01
#